data_cd646f8549065f25880ce4c85c40662f
#
_entry.id   cd646f8549065f25880ce4c85c40662f
#
_cell.length_a   1.000
_cell.length_b   1.000
_cell.length_c   1.000
_cell.angle_alpha   90.00
_cell.angle_beta   90.00
_cell.angle_gamma   90.00
#
_symmetry.space_group_name_H-M   'P 1'
#
loop_
_entity.id
_entity.type
_entity.pdbx_description
1 polymer ?
#
loop_
_entity_poly.entity_id
_entity_poly.type
_entity_poly.pdbx_seq_one_letter_code
_entity_poly.pdbx_strand_id
1 'polypeptide(L)'
;MKILVLNGSPRKGNTLTAINSFVKGVSCEHEVEVVDTYKLDVSPCNGCRACQCYKGCVAKDDSNMIVDKIVDADLLVFATPVYWWGITAQLKMVIDKCYCKGAYLKNKKAGIIVVGGAETNDKQYELIKGQFDCISGYLSWDLLFYNAYSATQTDDLANNESAIKELESLGALLDSEK
;
A
#
# COMPACT_ATOMS: atom_id res chain seq x y z
N MET A 1 9.77 5.98 -13.10
CA MET A 1 8.37 5.91 -12.60
C MET A 1 8.25 6.73 -11.31
N LYS A 2 7.05 7.27 -11.06
CA LYS A 2 6.67 7.80 -9.74
C LYS A 2 6.07 6.66 -8.92
N ILE A 3 6.69 6.34 -7.80
CA ILE A 3 6.31 5.25 -6.90
C ILE A 3 5.77 5.85 -5.61
N LEU A 4 4.52 5.57 -5.28
CA LEU A 4 3.92 5.97 -4.02
C LEU A 4 3.78 4.76 -3.10
N VAL A 5 4.49 4.79 -1.96
CA VAL A 5 4.38 3.78 -0.91
C VAL A 5 3.46 4.28 0.19
N LEU A 6 2.35 3.60 0.42
CA LEU A 6 1.40 3.89 1.47
C LEU A 6 1.71 3.02 2.70
N ASN A 7 2.34 3.64 3.71
CA ASN A 7 2.63 2.97 4.97
C ASN A 7 1.40 2.95 5.87
N GLY A 8 0.80 1.78 6.03
CA GLY A 8 -0.34 1.54 6.91
C GLY A 8 0.03 1.31 8.39
N SER A 9 1.32 1.26 8.74
CA SER A 9 1.75 0.97 10.11
C SER A 9 1.95 2.26 10.92
N PRO A 10 1.30 2.42 12.09
CA PRO A 10 1.61 3.52 12.99
C PRO A 10 2.89 3.29 13.81
N ARG A 11 3.48 2.10 13.77
CA ARG A 11 4.66 1.71 14.54
C ARG A 11 5.93 1.75 13.70
N LYS A 12 7.05 2.09 14.34
CA LYS A 12 8.39 1.94 13.76
C LYS A 12 8.87 0.50 14.01
N GLY A 13 8.46 -0.44 13.16
CA GLY A 13 8.77 -1.87 13.31
C GLY A 13 8.80 -2.57 11.96
N ASN A 14 8.44 -3.84 11.92
CA ASN A 14 8.63 -4.73 10.77
C ASN A 14 8.06 -4.20 9.44
N THR A 15 6.88 -3.57 9.44
CA THR A 15 6.33 -2.97 8.20
C THR A 15 7.22 -1.84 7.67
N LEU A 16 7.74 -0.99 8.56
CA LEU A 16 8.66 0.07 8.15
C LEU A 16 10.00 -0.51 7.67
N THR A 17 10.50 -1.57 8.32
CA THR A 17 11.68 -2.32 7.85
C THR A 17 11.44 -2.86 6.45
N ALA A 18 10.27 -3.46 6.18
CA ALA A 18 9.92 -3.95 4.85
C ALA A 18 9.91 -2.84 3.80
N ILE A 19 9.30 -1.69 4.11
CA ILE A 19 9.30 -0.51 3.23
C ILE A 19 10.72 -0.04 2.93
N ASN A 20 11.54 0.11 3.97
CA ASN A 20 12.92 0.60 3.80
C ASN A 20 13.76 -0.35 2.95
N SER A 21 13.60 -1.65 3.11
CA SER A 21 14.30 -2.67 2.32
C SER A 21 13.84 -2.65 0.86
N PHE A 22 12.54 -2.56 0.62
CA PHE A 22 11.99 -2.37 -0.74
C PHE A 22 12.56 -1.11 -1.40
N VAL A 23 12.48 0.04 -0.73
CA VAL A 23 12.97 1.33 -1.25
C VAL A 23 14.49 1.29 -1.52
N LYS A 24 15.26 0.60 -0.67
CA LYS A 24 16.71 0.42 -0.87
C LYS A 24 17.02 -0.32 -2.17
N GLY A 25 16.16 -1.25 -2.58
CA GLY A 25 16.30 -1.99 -3.85
C GLY A 25 15.90 -1.17 -5.08
N VAL A 26 15.12 -0.10 -4.92
CA VAL A 26 14.64 0.71 -6.04
C VAL A 26 15.78 1.55 -6.61
N SER A 27 15.94 1.54 -7.93
CA SER A 27 16.93 2.35 -8.64
C SER A 27 16.69 3.86 -8.45
N CYS A 28 17.78 4.65 -8.43
CA CYS A 28 17.72 6.10 -8.35
C CYS A 28 17.06 6.78 -9.57
N GLU A 29 16.76 6.04 -10.62
CA GLU A 29 16.00 6.56 -11.78
C GLU A 29 14.49 6.68 -11.50
N HIS A 30 14.01 6.14 -10.39
CA HIS A 30 12.62 6.23 -9.95
C HIS A 30 12.47 7.25 -8.84
N GLU A 31 11.36 7.97 -8.84
CA GLU A 31 10.97 8.87 -7.76
C GLU A 31 10.11 8.10 -6.76
N VAL A 32 10.58 7.95 -5.51
CA VAL A 32 9.86 7.23 -4.45
C VAL A 32 9.38 8.21 -3.39
N GLU A 33 8.08 8.22 -3.14
CA GLU A 33 7.48 8.90 -2.00
C GLU A 33 6.88 7.87 -1.04
N VAL A 34 7.20 7.97 0.26
CA VAL A 34 6.59 7.17 1.32
C VAL A 34 5.65 8.04 2.14
N VAL A 35 4.38 7.67 2.20
CA VAL A 35 3.37 8.39 2.96
C VAL A 35 2.88 7.53 4.13
N ASP A 36 3.04 8.05 5.35
CA ASP A 36 2.54 7.46 6.58
C ASP A 36 1.03 7.74 6.72
N THR A 37 0.17 6.78 6.43
CA THR A 37 -1.29 6.99 6.42
C THR A 37 -1.85 7.36 7.79
N TYR A 38 -1.18 6.96 8.88
CA TYR A 38 -1.59 7.29 10.24
C TYR A 38 -1.34 8.76 10.64
N LYS A 39 -0.54 9.49 9.87
CA LYS A 39 -0.28 10.92 10.07
C LYS A 39 -1.26 11.82 9.33
N LEU A 40 -2.05 11.25 8.43
CA LEU A 40 -3.01 11.99 7.63
C LEU A 40 -4.29 12.23 8.43
N ASP A 41 -4.82 13.44 8.33
CA ASP A 41 -6.18 13.75 8.76
C ASP A 41 -7.16 13.31 7.65
N VAL A 42 -7.56 12.04 7.68
CA VAL A 42 -8.50 11.46 6.72
C VAL A 42 -9.69 10.88 7.48
N SER A 43 -10.85 11.51 7.36
CA SER A 43 -12.08 11.01 7.95
C SER A 43 -12.63 9.79 7.20
N PRO A 44 -13.34 8.85 7.85
CA PRO A 44 -13.99 7.74 7.16
C PRO A 44 -14.93 8.22 6.06
N CYS A 45 -15.00 7.46 4.95
CA CYS A 45 -15.95 7.74 3.89
C CYS A 45 -17.38 7.41 4.37
N ASN A 46 -18.30 8.38 4.34
CA ASN A 46 -19.70 8.21 4.74
C ASN A 46 -20.64 7.89 3.58
N GLY A 47 -20.11 7.66 2.37
CA GLY A 47 -20.90 7.28 1.21
C GLY A 47 -21.84 8.37 0.66
N CYS A 48 -21.59 9.65 0.92
CA CYS A 48 -22.46 10.78 0.53
C CYS A 48 -22.61 10.95 -1.00
N ARG A 49 -21.75 10.35 -1.81
CA ARG A 49 -21.73 10.40 -3.29
C ARG A 49 -21.56 11.81 -3.90
N ALA A 50 -21.30 12.85 -3.12
CA ALA A 50 -21.10 14.20 -3.63
C ALA A 50 -19.91 14.32 -4.59
N CYS A 51 -18.90 13.46 -4.45
CA CYS A 51 -17.72 13.39 -5.30
C CYS A 51 -18.00 12.88 -6.74
N GLN A 52 -19.07 12.09 -6.95
CA GLN A 52 -19.45 11.52 -8.26
C GLN A 52 -18.31 10.75 -8.95
N CYS A 53 -17.37 10.16 -8.19
CA CYS A 53 -16.20 9.41 -8.65
C CYS A 53 -15.13 10.22 -9.41
N TYR A 54 -15.25 11.53 -9.56
CA TYR A 54 -14.28 12.36 -10.31
C TYR A 54 -14.07 13.77 -9.76
N LYS A 55 -14.99 14.30 -8.92
CA LYS A 55 -14.93 15.69 -8.45
C LYS A 55 -14.01 15.92 -7.26
N GLY A 56 -13.56 14.84 -6.62
CA GLY A 56 -12.86 14.89 -5.35
C GLY A 56 -13.81 14.79 -4.15
N CYS A 57 -13.24 14.53 -2.97
CA CYS A 57 -13.98 14.44 -1.73
C CYS A 57 -14.42 15.84 -1.25
N VAL A 58 -15.64 15.94 -0.69
CA VAL A 58 -16.14 17.19 -0.12
C VAL A 58 -15.69 17.42 1.32
N ALA A 59 -15.06 16.42 1.96
CA ALA A 59 -14.47 16.58 3.29
C ALA A 59 -13.33 17.60 3.23
N LYS A 60 -13.22 18.40 4.30
CA LYS A 60 -12.15 19.39 4.47
C LYS A 60 -11.02 18.78 5.29
N ASP A 61 -10.40 17.76 4.75
CA ASP A 61 -9.32 16.98 5.34
C ASP A 61 -8.28 16.60 4.26
N ASP A 62 -7.31 15.75 4.58
CA ASP A 62 -6.25 15.34 3.66
C ASP A 62 -6.71 14.39 2.54
N SER A 63 -8.01 14.06 2.46
CA SER A 63 -8.53 13.08 1.49
C SER A 63 -8.18 13.42 0.05
N ASN A 64 -8.35 14.67 -0.37
CA ASN A 64 -8.06 15.07 -1.75
C ASN A 64 -6.55 15.03 -2.02
N MET A 65 -5.74 15.55 -1.10
CA MET A 65 -4.29 15.59 -1.23
C MET A 65 -3.72 14.18 -1.44
N ILE A 66 -4.12 13.21 -0.59
CA ILE A 66 -3.59 11.84 -0.74
C ILE A 66 -4.12 11.13 -1.98
N VAL A 67 -5.39 11.33 -2.34
CA VAL A 67 -5.96 10.72 -3.55
C VAL A 67 -5.33 11.32 -4.81
N ASP A 68 -4.97 12.60 -4.81
CA ASP A 68 -4.23 13.21 -5.94
C ASP A 68 -2.86 12.57 -6.12
N LYS A 69 -2.11 12.33 -5.04
CA LYS A 69 -0.85 11.58 -5.11
C LYS A 69 -1.05 10.16 -5.66
N ILE A 70 -2.13 9.48 -5.25
CA ILE A 70 -2.47 8.15 -5.77
C ILE A 70 -2.81 8.21 -7.27
N VAL A 71 -3.51 9.25 -7.72
CA VAL A 71 -3.80 9.45 -9.16
C VAL A 71 -2.53 9.71 -9.96
N ASP A 72 -1.58 10.48 -9.41
CA ASP A 72 -0.35 10.87 -10.12
C ASP A 72 0.73 9.77 -10.13
N ALA A 73 0.66 8.78 -9.24
CA ALA A 73 1.62 7.70 -9.17
C ALA A 73 1.47 6.70 -10.33
N ASP A 74 2.60 6.20 -10.85
CA ASP A 74 2.65 5.10 -11.81
C ASP A 74 2.50 3.74 -11.11
N LEU A 75 3.15 3.59 -9.95
CA LEU A 75 3.11 2.40 -9.09
C LEU A 75 2.64 2.77 -7.69
N LEU A 76 1.67 2.02 -7.19
CA LEU A 76 1.17 2.10 -5.82
C LEU A 76 1.67 0.89 -5.02
N VAL A 77 2.40 1.14 -3.92
CA VAL A 77 2.80 0.07 -3.00
C VAL A 77 2.06 0.24 -1.68
N PHE A 78 1.24 -0.75 -1.34
CA PHE A 78 0.48 -0.79 -0.10
C PHE A 78 1.22 -1.66 0.91
N ALA A 79 1.80 -1.06 1.94
CA ALA A 79 2.49 -1.77 3.00
C ALA A 79 1.69 -1.71 4.30
N THR A 80 1.30 -2.86 4.84
CA THR A 80 0.40 -2.93 6.00
C THR A 80 0.78 -4.02 6.98
N PRO A 81 0.70 -3.78 8.30
CA PRO A 81 0.61 -4.89 9.23
C PRO A 81 -0.78 -5.54 9.15
N VAL A 82 -0.90 -6.79 9.59
CA VAL A 82 -2.19 -7.43 9.78
C VAL A 82 -2.79 -6.95 11.11
N TYR A 83 -3.95 -6.30 11.05
CA TYR A 83 -4.76 -5.95 12.22
C TYR A 83 -6.12 -6.63 12.09
N TRP A 84 -6.41 -7.54 13.01
CA TRP A 84 -7.71 -8.24 13.09
C TRP A 84 -8.15 -8.82 11.74
N TRP A 85 -7.28 -9.67 11.16
CA TRP A 85 -7.45 -10.34 9.86
C TRP A 85 -7.57 -9.44 8.63
N GLY A 86 -7.20 -8.17 8.75
CA GLY A 86 -7.27 -7.20 7.64
C GLY A 86 -6.13 -6.21 7.63
N ILE A 87 -6.21 -5.28 6.69
CA ILE A 87 -5.32 -4.11 6.66
C ILE A 87 -5.67 -3.15 7.80
N THR A 88 -4.77 -2.22 8.11
CA THR A 88 -5.06 -1.21 9.15
C THR A 88 -6.21 -0.28 8.76
N ALA A 89 -6.95 0.21 9.76
CA ALA A 89 -8.05 1.15 9.54
C ALA A 89 -7.57 2.43 8.83
N GLN A 90 -6.39 2.95 9.18
CA GLN A 90 -5.82 4.16 8.57
C GLN A 90 -5.57 3.97 7.07
N LEU A 91 -5.01 2.82 6.66
CA LEU A 91 -4.82 2.51 5.25
C LEU A 91 -6.17 2.31 4.55
N LYS A 92 -7.13 1.64 5.22
CA LYS A 92 -8.46 1.42 4.66
C LYS A 92 -9.22 2.74 4.43
N MET A 93 -9.09 3.71 5.34
CA MET A 93 -9.69 5.04 5.15
C MET A 93 -9.18 5.71 3.87
N VAL A 94 -7.87 5.66 3.61
CA VAL A 94 -7.28 6.19 2.37
C VAL A 94 -7.83 5.45 1.15
N ILE A 95 -7.88 4.12 1.18
CA ILE A 95 -8.43 3.30 0.08
C ILE A 95 -9.90 3.65 -0.19
N ASP A 96 -10.73 3.83 0.86
CA ASP A 96 -12.13 4.19 0.69
C ASP A 96 -12.31 5.58 0.05
N LYS A 97 -11.40 6.51 0.35
CA LYS A 97 -11.40 7.84 -0.29
C LYS A 97 -11.03 7.81 -1.77
N CYS A 98 -10.35 6.78 -2.25
CA CYS A 98 -10.05 6.61 -3.67
C CYS A 98 -11.32 6.64 -4.55
N TYR A 99 -12.49 6.28 -3.99
CA TYR A 99 -13.76 6.42 -4.71
C TYR A 99 -14.01 7.84 -5.22
N CYS A 100 -13.49 8.87 -4.57
CA CYS A 100 -13.76 10.27 -4.95
C CYS A 100 -13.16 10.66 -6.31
N LYS A 101 -12.14 9.94 -6.78
CA LYS A 101 -11.50 10.09 -8.09
C LYS A 101 -11.35 8.74 -8.81
N GLY A 102 -12.19 7.76 -8.51
CA GLY A 102 -12.12 6.40 -9.05
C GLY A 102 -12.05 6.32 -10.58
N ALA A 103 -12.61 7.30 -11.28
CA ALA A 103 -12.53 7.38 -12.75
C ALA A 103 -11.09 7.54 -13.28
N TYR A 104 -10.18 8.08 -12.46
CA TYR A 104 -8.77 8.34 -12.81
C TYR A 104 -7.79 7.29 -12.30
N LEU A 105 -8.28 6.24 -11.64
CA LEU A 105 -7.43 5.23 -10.98
C LEU A 105 -7.24 3.95 -11.78
N LYS A 106 -7.70 3.91 -13.02
CA LYS A 106 -7.59 2.70 -13.86
C LYS A 106 -6.16 2.48 -14.38
N ASN A 107 -5.85 1.20 -14.65
CA ASN A 107 -4.64 0.76 -15.36
C ASN A 107 -3.31 1.16 -14.67
N LYS A 108 -3.28 1.16 -13.34
CA LYS A 108 -2.04 1.40 -12.58
C LYS A 108 -1.30 0.10 -12.30
N LYS A 109 -0.02 0.20 -12.00
CA LYS A 109 0.75 -0.87 -11.37
C LYS A 109 0.54 -0.84 -9.85
N ALA A 110 0.49 -2.00 -9.22
CA ALA A 110 0.33 -2.12 -7.78
C ALA A 110 1.26 -3.19 -7.19
N GLY A 111 1.70 -2.99 -5.96
CA GLY A 111 2.43 -3.96 -5.16
C GLY A 111 1.93 -3.97 -3.72
N ILE A 112 1.93 -5.14 -3.09
CA ILE A 112 1.40 -5.32 -1.74
C ILE A 112 2.44 -5.97 -0.86
N ILE A 113 2.73 -5.36 0.29
CA ILE A 113 3.60 -5.89 1.34
C ILE A 113 2.78 -6.03 2.62
N VAL A 114 2.65 -7.25 3.12
CA VAL A 114 1.88 -7.55 4.32
C VAL A 114 2.80 -8.14 5.39
N VAL A 115 2.72 -7.64 6.62
CA VAL A 115 3.48 -8.18 7.74
C VAL A 115 2.53 -8.55 8.87
N GLY A 116 2.56 -9.80 9.32
CA GLY A 116 1.69 -10.28 10.41
C GLY A 116 2.40 -11.25 11.33
N GLY A 117 1.77 -11.59 12.46
CA GLY A 117 2.35 -12.47 13.47
C GLY A 117 2.10 -13.97 13.21
N ALA A 118 1.21 -14.34 12.30
CA ALA A 118 0.95 -15.74 11.96
C ALA A 118 1.87 -16.22 10.83
N GLU A 119 1.90 -17.53 10.62
CA GLU A 119 2.57 -18.13 9.46
C GLU A 119 1.99 -17.62 8.14
N THR A 120 2.82 -17.49 7.11
CA THR A 120 2.43 -16.83 5.84
C THR A 120 1.33 -17.55 5.05
N ASN A 121 1.03 -18.81 5.39
CA ASN A 121 -0.09 -19.58 4.84
C ASN A 121 -1.41 -19.41 5.63
N ASP A 122 -1.44 -18.56 6.67
CA ASP A 122 -2.65 -18.30 7.46
C ASP A 122 -3.69 -17.51 6.65
N LYS A 123 -4.97 -17.75 6.97
CA LYS A 123 -6.13 -17.18 6.29
C LYS A 123 -6.14 -15.66 6.25
N GLN A 124 -5.54 -14.99 7.22
CA GLN A 124 -5.46 -13.52 7.25
C GLN A 124 -4.78 -12.94 6.00
N TYR A 125 -3.73 -13.59 5.50
CA TYR A 125 -3.03 -13.14 4.31
C TYR A 125 -3.83 -13.37 3.04
N GLU A 126 -4.56 -14.51 2.95
CA GLU A 126 -5.48 -14.76 1.83
C GLU A 126 -6.62 -13.74 1.78
N LEU A 127 -7.17 -13.35 2.94
CA LEU A 127 -8.24 -12.35 3.01
C LEU A 127 -7.76 -10.98 2.50
N ILE A 128 -6.56 -10.56 2.92
CA ILE A 128 -5.96 -9.31 2.45
C ILE A 128 -5.65 -9.40 0.94
N LYS A 129 -5.07 -10.53 0.49
CA LYS A 129 -4.82 -10.75 -0.93
C LYS A 129 -6.10 -10.65 -1.75
N GLY A 130 -7.16 -11.35 -1.32
CA GLY A 130 -8.47 -11.33 -1.98
C GLY A 130 -9.08 -9.93 -2.07
N GLN A 131 -8.90 -9.09 -1.05
CA GLN A 131 -9.32 -7.69 -1.09
C GLN A 131 -8.61 -6.93 -2.23
N PHE A 132 -7.28 -7.06 -2.33
CA PHE A 132 -6.52 -6.37 -3.38
C PHE A 132 -6.74 -6.98 -4.76
N ASP A 133 -6.94 -8.30 -4.88
CA ASP A 133 -7.33 -8.95 -6.14
C ASP A 133 -8.64 -8.36 -6.67
N CYS A 134 -9.64 -8.15 -5.79
CA CYS A 134 -10.91 -7.51 -6.16
C CYS A 134 -10.72 -6.05 -6.60
N ILE A 135 -9.93 -5.27 -5.88
CA ILE A 135 -9.64 -3.87 -6.21
C ILE A 135 -8.91 -3.79 -7.55
N SER A 136 -7.85 -4.59 -7.72
CA SER A 136 -7.05 -4.64 -8.93
C SER A 136 -7.89 -5.07 -10.14
N GLY A 137 -8.73 -6.10 -9.98
CA GLY A 137 -9.65 -6.53 -11.03
C GLY A 137 -10.65 -5.44 -11.44
N TYR A 138 -11.23 -4.72 -10.47
CA TYR A 138 -12.19 -3.64 -10.74
C TYR A 138 -11.55 -2.43 -11.43
N LEU A 139 -10.31 -2.09 -11.05
CA LEU A 139 -9.59 -0.92 -11.57
C LEU A 139 -8.66 -1.28 -12.75
N SER A 140 -8.59 -2.56 -13.13
CA SER A 140 -7.65 -3.07 -14.15
C SER A 140 -6.20 -2.75 -13.79
N TRP A 141 -5.85 -2.90 -12.49
CA TRP A 141 -4.48 -2.72 -12.05
C TRP A 141 -3.64 -3.96 -12.35
N ASP A 142 -2.40 -3.73 -12.75
CA ASP A 142 -1.38 -4.77 -12.87
C ASP A 142 -0.73 -5.00 -11.49
N LEU A 143 -1.06 -6.11 -10.84
CA LEU A 143 -0.53 -6.48 -9.54
C LEU A 143 0.83 -7.15 -9.70
N LEU A 144 1.91 -6.36 -9.62
CA LEU A 144 3.29 -6.82 -9.84
C LEU A 144 3.75 -7.82 -8.77
N PHE A 145 3.36 -7.61 -7.52
CA PHE A 145 3.71 -8.50 -6.41
C PHE A 145 2.73 -8.43 -5.25
N TYR A 146 2.64 -9.55 -4.54
CA TYR A 146 2.01 -9.68 -3.23
C TYR A 146 2.92 -10.52 -2.34
N ASN A 147 3.56 -9.91 -1.36
CA ASN A 147 4.47 -10.59 -0.43
C ASN A 147 3.99 -10.46 1.00
N ALA A 148 3.95 -11.59 1.69
CA ALA A 148 3.56 -11.70 3.08
C ALA A 148 4.75 -12.17 3.93
N TYR A 149 4.93 -11.56 5.10
CA TYR A 149 6.02 -11.86 6.03
C TYR A 149 5.47 -12.14 7.43
N SER A 150 5.99 -13.19 8.06
CA SER A 150 5.71 -13.51 9.47
C SER A 150 6.71 -12.80 10.37
N ALA A 151 6.20 -11.98 11.31
CA ALA A 151 7.02 -11.25 12.27
C ALA A 151 6.17 -10.89 13.50
N THR A 152 6.54 -11.40 14.67
CA THR A 152 5.85 -11.20 15.95
C THR A 152 6.51 -10.14 16.82
N GLN A 153 7.84 -10.14 16.89
CA GLN A 153 8.61 -9.15 17.63
C GLN A 153 9.02 -7.99 16.70
N THR A 154 9.37 -6.86 17.32
CA THR A 154 9.61 -5.59 16.57
C THR A 154 10.71 -5.72 15.52
N ASP A 155 11.74 -6.52 15.77
CA ASP A 155 12.92 -6.60 14.89
C ASP A 155 13.02 -7.93 14.13
N ASP A 156 11.99 -8.77 14.18
CA ASP A 156 12.00 -10.10 13.53
C ASP A 156 12.33 -9.99 12.04
N LEU A 157 11.73 -9.03 11.34
CA LEU A 157 11.98 -8.84 9.91
C LEU A 157 13.40 -8.30 9.65
N ALA A 158 13.89 -7.41 10.50
CA ALA A 158 15.24 -6.86 10.37
C ALA A 158 16.32 -7.95 10.53
N ASN A 159 16.04 -8.99 11.34
CA ASN A 159 16.90 -10.13 11.56
C ASN A 159 16.73 -11.26 10.54
N ASN A 160 15.79 -11.13 9.61
CA ASN A 160 15.53 -12.11 8.55
C ASN A 160 16.21 -11.68 7.23
N GLU A 161 17.49 -12.06 7.05
CA GLU A 161 18.27 -11.70 5.87
C GLU A 161 17.63 -12.13 4.56
N SER A 162 16.94 -13.28 4.53
CA SER A 162 16.26 -13.76 3.33
C SER A 162 15.10 -12.84 2.93
N ALA A 163 14.28 -12.44 3.89
CA ALA A 163 13.18 -11.51 3.66
C ALA A 163 13.68 -10.12 3.24
N ILE A 164 14.77 -9.64 3.84
CA ILE A 164 15.40 -8.37 3.45
C ILE A 164 15.87 -8.42 1.98
N LYS A 165 16.58 -9.48 1.59
CA LYS A 165 17.06 -9.66 0.20
C LYS A 165 15.91 -9.77 -0.80
N GLU A 166 14.84 -10.49 -0.43
CA GLU A 166 13.63 -10.59 -1.25
C GLU A 166 13.00 -9.21 -1.47
N LEU A 167 12.82 -8.42 -0.39
CA LEU A 167 12.27 -7.07 -0.48
C LEU A 167 13.14 -6.13 -1.33
N GLU A 168 14.47 -6.17 -1.17
CA GLU A 168 15.39 -5.43 -2.03
C GLU A 168 15.26 -5.87 -3.49
N SER A 169 15.09 -7.17 -3.75
CA SER A 169 14.91 -7.70 -5.10
C SER A 169 13.59 -7.23 -5.73
N LEU A 170 12.50 -7.12 -4.96
CA LEU A 170 11.23 -6.55 -5.45
C LEU A 170 11.40 -5.11 -5.93
N GLY A 171 12.20 -4.31 -5.22
CA GLY A 171 12.54 -2.95 -5.66
C GLY A 171 13.34 -2.95 -6.96
N ALA A 172 14.35 -3.82 -7.07
CA ALA A 172 15.21 -3.90 -8.24
C ALA A 172 14.50 -4.42 -9.50
N LEU A 173 13.47 -5.27 -9.35
CA LEU A 173 12.66 -5.75 -10.48
C LEU A 173 11.96 -4.62 -11.24
N LEU A 174 11.72 -3.47 -10.63
CA LEU A 174 11.03 -2.34 -11.26
C LEU A 174 11.83 -1.72 -12.43
N ASP A 175 13.14 -1.95 -12.51
CA ASP A 175 13.96 -1.51 -13.64
C ASP A 175 13.62 -2.25 -14.94
N SER A 176 13.08 -3.47 -14.85
CA SER A 176 12.64 -4.26 -16.00
C SER A 176 11.22 -3.92 -16.50
N GLU A 177 10.47 -3.10 -15.75
CA GLU A 177 9.07 -2.74 -15.99
C GLU A 177 8.89 -1.41 -16.76
N LYS A 178 9.95 -0.98 -17.48
CA LYS A 178 9.95 0.27 -18.30
C LYS A 178 9.19 0.13 -19.60
#